data_64dfcc354eab4788e825040eb3c3032e
#
_entry.id   64dfcc354eab4788e825040eb3c3032e
#
_cell.length_a   1.000
_cell.length_b   1.000
_cell.length_c   1.000
_cell.angle_alpha   90.00
_cell.angle_beta   90.00
_cell.angle_gamma   90.00
#
_symmetry.space_group_name_H-M   'P 1'
#
loop_
_entity.id
_entity.type
_entity.pdbx_description
1 polymer ?
#
loop_
_entity_poly.entity_id
_entity_poly.type
_entity_poly.pdbx_seq_one_letter_code
_entity_poly.pdbx_strand_id
1 'polypeptide(L)'
;FSPLDEPVKERAYTQGGIDGSKIVGEIEEPSFDAPNFSDFDKEEDPEPSSFNPEMGNLDKKEQAYATEQMVDTVLDVYVKAHQLANNFTKLKEDKVQNAIDNGEISQNLRVPIDEQGGSMGLMEYVGEYNNQLSDAIKVEDDFIEKVKPPMVRVFQKKGLALTDEQFLMVTFGGDII
;
A
#
# COMPACT_ATOMS: atom_id res chain seq x y z
N PHE A 1 -28.64 45.90 -0.73
CA PHE A 1 -27.19 45.88 -1.03
C PHE A 1 -26.84 44.47 -1.37
N SER A 2 -26.60 44.20 -2.67
CA SER A 2 -26.14 42.92 -3.12
C SER A 2 -24.62 43.00 -3.31
N PRO A 3 -23.84 42.06 -2.78
CA PRO A 3 -22.37 42.05 -2.93
C PRO A 3 -21.89 41.76 -4.37
N LEU A 4 -22.80 41.62 -5.33
CA LEU A 4 -22.52 41.33 -6.74
C LEU A 4 -22.46 42.62 -7.62
N ASP A 5 -22.72 43.80 -7.05
CA ASP A 5 -22.74 45.08 -7.80
C ASP A 5 -21.42 45.86 -7.75
N GLU A 6 -20.36 45.31 -7.15
CA GLU A 6 -19.04 45.95 -7.21
C GLU A 6 -18.28 45.53 -8.48
N PRO A 7 -17.84 46.51 -9.30
CA PRO A 7 -17.07 46.22 -10.49
C PRO A 7 -15.75 45.56 -10.12
N VAL A 8 -15.51 44.36 -10.67
CA VAL A 8 -14.25 43.65 -10.52
C VAL A 8 -13.13 44.52 -11.09
N LYS A 9 -12.23 45.01 -10.22
CA LYS A 9 -11.01 45.68 -10.67
C LYS A 9 -10.07 44.65 -11.28
N GLU A 10 -10.02 44.63 -12.60
CA GLU A 10 -9.00 43.89 -13.32
C GLU A 10 -7.62 44.41 -12.90
N ARG A 11 -6.83 43.53 -12.26
CA ARG A 11 -5.41 43.80 -12.05
C ARG A 11 -4.71 43.67 -13.41
N ALA A 12 -4.20 44.80 -13.92
CA ALA A 12 -3.32 44.77 -15.07
C ALA A 12 -2.12 43.91 -14.74
N TYR A 13 -2.01 42.76 -15.41
CA TYR A 13 -0.79 41.97 -15.41
C TYR A 13 0.25 42.77 -16.22
N THR A 14 1.16 43.45 -15.52
CA THR A 14 2.39 43.91 -16.12
C THR A 14 3.19 42.67 -16.48
N GLN A 15 3.29 42.41 -17.77
CA GLN A 15 4.26 41.48 -18.35
C GLN A 15 5.65 42.03 -18.03
N GLY A 16 6.17 41.76 -16.84
CA GLY A 16 7.57 41.88 -16.53
C GLY A 16 8.28 40.80 -17.33
N GLY A 17 8.85 41.17 -18.45
CA GLY A 17 9.70 40.30 -19.23
C GLY A 17 10.83 39.81 -18.33
N ILE A 18 10.80 38.54 -17.97
CA ILE A 18 11.94 37.85 -17.38
C ILE A 18 12.92 37.71 -18.53
N ASP A 19 13.99 38.51 -18.49
CA ASP A 19 15.11 38.39 -19.39
C ASP A 19 15.77 37.02 -19.14
N GLY A 20 15.48 36.06 -20.02
CA GLY A 20 15.96 34.67 -19.93
C GLY A 20 17.48 34.53 -20.02
N SER A 21 18.22 35.62 -20.24
CA SER A 21 19.71 35.61 -20.33
C SER A 21 20.41 35.62 -18.98
N LYS A 22 19.70 35.81 -17.87
CA LYS A 22 20.28 35.85 -16.51
C LYS A 22 20.03 34.63 -15.64
N ILE A 23 19.39 33.59 -16.16
CA ILE A 23 19.16 32.29 -15.43
C ILE A 23 20.05 31.21 -16.03
N VAL A 24 21.22 31.55 -16.51
CA VAL A 24 22.29 30.57 -16.76
C VAL A 24 23.26 30.64 -15.58
N GLY A 25 22.73 30.39 -14.38
CA GLY A 25 23.53 29.79 -13.34
C GLY A 25 23.66 28.31 -13.72
N GLU A 26 24.88 27.84 -13.83
CA GLU A 26 25.24 26.45 -14.01
C GLU A 26 24.42 25.62 -13.01
N ILE A 27 23.33 24.99 -13.50
CA ILE A 27 22.62 23.99 -12.74
C ILE A 27 23.54 22.79 -12.80
N GLU A 28 24.35 22.59 -11.75
CA GLU A 28 25.03 21.32 -11.55
C GLU A 28 23.93 20.24 -11.58
N GLU A 29 23.92 19.46 -12.65
CA GLU A 29 23.06 18.28 -12.71
C GLU A 29 23.39 17.43 -11.48
N PRO A 30 22.42 17.09 -10.62
CA PRO A 30 22.68 16.19 -9.52
C PRO A 30 23.22 14.89 -10.13
N SER A 31 24.51 14.60 -9.90
CA SER A 31 25.09 13.33 -10.27
C SER A 31 24.44 12.27 -9.38
N PHE A 32 23.44 11.60 -9.92
CA PHE A 32 22.97 10.35 -9.33
C PHE A 32 24.03 9.30 -9.62
N ASP A 33 24.90 9.07 -8.65
CA ASP A 33 25.68 7.84 -8.65
C ASP A 33 24.69 6.69 -8.61
N ALA A 34 24.57 5.96 -9.72
CA ALA A 34 23.73 4.78 -9.76
C ALA A 34 24.19 3.85 -8.63
N PRO A 35 23.25 3.33 -7.80
CA PRO A 35 23.64 2.43 -6.73
C PRO A 35 24.47 1.30 -7.30
N ASN A 36 25.67 1.13 -6.76
CA ASN A 36 26.60 0.10 -7.20
C ASN A 36 26.06 -1.27 -6.74
N PHE A 37 25.43 -2.01 -7.65
CA PHE A 37 24.91 -3.35 -7.38
C PHE A 37 25.98 -4.43 -7.40
N SER A 38 27.25 -4.12 -7.69
CA SER A 38 28.33 -5.12 -7.73
C SER A 38 28.62 -5.78 -6.38
N ASP A 39 28.14 -5.21 -5.28
CA ASP A 39 28.25 -5.83 -3.95
C ASP A 39 27.23 -6.96 -3.72
N PHE A 40 26.20 -7.07 -4.58
CA PHE A 40 25.24 -8.18 -4.51
C PHE A 40 25.74 -9.46 -5.19
N ASP A 41 26.76 -9.37 -6.06
CA ASP A 41 27.33 -10.52 -6.78
C ASP A 41 28.55 -11.13 -6.06
N LYS A 42 28.97 -10.55 -4.95
CA LYS A 42 29.96 -11.23 -4.10
C LYS A 42 29.25 -12.39 -3.42
N GLU A 43 29.50 -13.61 -3.88
CA GLU A 43 29.28 -14.82 -3.12
C GLU A 43 30.23 -14.76 -1.88
N GLU A 44 29.86 -13.95 -0.90
CA GLU A 44 30.38 -14.13 0.44
C GLU A 44 29.74 -15.43 0.93
N ASP A 45 30.57 -16.42 1.29
CA ASP A 45 30.13 -17.57 2.05
C ASP A 45 29.20 -17.06 3.15
N PRO A 46 27.97 -17.58 3.29
CA PRO A 46 27.02 -17.06 4.25
C PRO A 46 27.65 -17.17 5.63
N GLU A 47 28.11 -16.02 6.16
CA GLU A 47 28.37 -15.95 7.59
C GLU A 47 27.10 -16.47 8.30
N PRO A 48 27.25 -17.32 9.35
CA PRO A 48 26.09 -17.86 10.05
C PRO A 48 25.20 -16.70 10.42
N SER A 49 23.97 -16.73 9.93
CA SER A 49 23.06 -15.60 9.97
C SER A 49 22.93 -15.09 11.39
N SER A 50 23.35 -13.86 11.62
CA SER A 50 23.27 -13.21 12.93
C SER A 50 21.82 -12.99 13.39
N PHE A 51 20.84 -13.19 12.52
CA PHE A 51 19.44 -12.91 12.81
C PHE A 51 18.78 -14.01 13.68
N ASN A 52 19.03 -15.27 13.39
CA ASN A 52 18.56 -16.39 14.21
C ASN A 52 19.66 -17.45 14.37
N PRO A 53 20.45 -17.37 15.45
CA PRO A 53 21.56 -18.31 15.68
C PRO A 53 21.12 -19.77 15.79
N GLU A 54 19.87 -20.04 16.20
CA GLU A 54 19.34 -21.40 16.35
C GLU A 54 19.18 -22.11 15.01
N MET A 55 18.98 -21.32 13.94
CA MET A 55 18.92 -21.87 12.58
C MET A 55 20.20 -22.56 12.13
N GLY A 56 21.35 -22.15 12.66
CA GLY A 56 22.64 -22.79 12.38
C GLY A 56 22.75 -24.23 12.88
N ASN A 57 21.90 -24.64 13.82
CA ASN A 57 21.85 -25.98 14.38
C ASN A 57 20.95 -26.96 13.60
N LEU A 58 20.11 -26.43 12.70
CA LEU A 58 19.21 -27.23 11.88
C LEU A 58 19.91 -27.79 10.65
N ASP A 59 19.44 -28.94 10.17
CA ASP A 59 19.91 -29.44 8.90
C ASP A 59 19.37 -28.59 7.71
N LYS A 60 19.97 -28.74 6.51
CA LYS A 60 19.60 -27.94 5.34
C LYS A 60 18.13 -28.06 4.92
N LYS A 61 17.49 -29.20 5.21
CA LYS A 61 16.07 -29.42 4.89
C LYS A 61 15.19 -28.71 5.89
N GLU A 62 15.53 -28.79 7.16
CA GLU A 62 14.84 -28.09 8.25
C GLU A 62 14.96 -26.58 8.07
N GLN A 63 16.16 -26.08 7.72
CA GLN A 63 16.38 -24.68 7.41
C GLN A 63 15.51 -24.21 6.21
N ALA A 64 15.45 -25.00 5.14
CA ALA A 64 14.63 -24.69 3.98
C ALA A 64 13.14 -24.67 4.34
N TYR A 65 12.68 -25.64 5.10
CA TYR A 65 11.30 -25.70 5.57
C TYR A 65 10.92 -24.52 6.48
N ALA A 66 11.75 -24.23 7.48
CA ALA A 66 11.55 -23.11 8.39
C ALA A 66 11.53 -21.76 7.64
N THR A 67 12.38 -21.62 6.61
CA THR A 67 12.36 -20.41 5.76
C THR A 67 11.07 -20.30 4.96
N GLU A 68 10.59 -21.41 4.39
CA GLU A 68 9.34 -21.42 3.63
C GLU A 68 8.14 -21.06 4.52
N GLN A 69 8.05 -21.64 5.71
CA GLN A 69 7.04 -21.29 6.70
C GLN A 69 7.06 -19.79 7.07
N MET A 70 8.26 -19.24 7.26
CA MET A 70 8.40 -17.81 7.56
C MET A 70 7.91 -16.94 6.41
N VAL A 71 8.24 -17.30 5.16
CA VAL A 71 7.75 -16.58 3.98
C VAL A 71 6.23 -16.67 3.88
N ASP A 72 5.64 -17.83 4.09
CA ASP A 72 4.19 -18.02 4.09
C ASP A 72 3.53 -17.16 5.17
N THR A 73 4.09 -17.12 6.37
CA THR A 73 3.60 -16.26 7.46
C THR A 73 3.63 -14.79 7.08
N VAL A 74 4.73 -14.31 6.47
CA VAL A 74 4.84 -12.91 6.04
C VAL A 74 3.81 -12.58 4.95
N LEU A 75 3.62 -13.49 3.99
CA LEU A 75 2.63 -13.31 2.93
C LEU A 75 1.20 -13.33 3.48
N ASP A 76 0.89 -14.20 4.43
CA ASP A 76 -0.40 -14.23 5.12
C ASP A 76 -0.67 -12.93 5.89
N VAL A 77 0.33 -12.41 6.61
CA VAL A 77 0.22 -11.11 7.30
C VAL A 77 -0.01 -9.99 6.29
N TYR A 78 0.69 -10.01 5.16
CA TYR A 78 0.50 -9.05 4.09
C TYR A 78 -0.94 -9.07 3.54
N VAL A 79 -1.47 -10.26 3.21
CA VAL A 79 -2.85 -10.43 2.74
C VAL A 79 -3.86 -9.96 3.78
N LYS A 80 -3.68 -10.37 5.05
CA LYS A 80 -4.55 -9.93 6.16
C LYS A 80 -4.53 -8.42 6.37
N ALA A 81 -3.35 -7.78 6.22
CA ALA A 81 -3.23 -6.32 6.31
C ALA A 81 -4.04 -5.61 5.20
N HIS A 82 -4.01 -6.14 3.96
CA HIS A 82 -4.82 -5.63 2.86
C HIS A 82 -6.33 -5.81 3.11
N GLN A 83 -6.74 -6.98 3.64
CA GLN A 83 -8.14 -7.22 4.01
C GLN A 83 -8.60 -6.28 5.12
N LEU A 84 -7.74 -6.03 6.11
CA LEU A 84 -8.03 -5.10 7.19
C LEU A 84 -8.17 -3.67 6.65
N ALA A 85 -7.22 -3.21 5.81
CA ALA A 85 -7.30 -1.91 5.14
C ALA A 85 -8.60 -1.76 4.35
N ASN A 86 -9.00 -2.79 3.59
CA ASN A 86 -10.26 -2.82 2.88
C ASN A 86 -11.46 -2.60 3.82
N ASN A 87 -11.51 -3.31 4.95
CA ASN A 87 -12.60 -3.18 5.91
C ASN A 87 -12.67 -1.79 6.58
N PHE A 88 -11.51 -1.15 6.79
CA PHE A 88 -11.46 0.20 7.37
C PHE A 88 -11.85 1.30 6.38
N THR A 89 -11.57 1.11 5.11
CA THR A 89 -11.80 2.14 4.08
C THR A 89 -13.19 2.07 3.47
N LYS A 90 -13.89 0.93 3.58
CA LYS A 90 -15.27 0.78 3.09
C LYS A 90 -16.23 1.75 3.78
N LEU A 91 -17.14 2.30 3.00
CA LEU A 91 -18.30 3.00 3.51
C LEU A 91 -19.25 1.99 4.18
N LYS A 92 -19.69 2.30 5.38
CA LYS A 92 -20.58 1.43 6.15
C LYS A 92 -22.01 1.57 5.66
N GLU A 93 -22.47 0.64 4.87
CA GLU A 93 -23.82 0.62 4.27
C GLU A 93 -24.93 0.70 5.32
N ASP A 94 -24.76 -0.04 6.44
CA ASP A 94 -25.66 0.01 7.57
C ASP A 94 -25.82 1.39 8.17
N LYS A 95 -24.73 2.15 8.28
CA LYS A 95 -24.79 3.53 8.80
C LYS A 95 -25.50 4.48 7.84
N VAL A 96 -25.21 4.34 6.54
CA VAL A 96 -25.87 5.15 5.52
C VAL A 96 -27.37 4.84 5.47
N GLN A 97 -27.72 3.56 5.52
CA GLN A 97 -29.13 3.14 5.55
C GLN A 97 -29.84 3.66 6.80
N ASN A 98 -29.23 3.53 7.97
CA ASN A 98 -29.79 4.09 9.22
C ASN A 98 -30.00 5.59 9.15
N ALA A 99 -29.09 6.35 8.55
CA ALA A 99 -29.25 7.79 8.37
C ALA A 99 -30.40 8.14 7.41
N ILE A 100 -30.65 7.31 6.40
CA ILE A 100 -31.81 7.44 5.51
C ILE A 100 -33.09 7.15 6.28
N ASP A 101 -33.15 6.04 7.03
CA ASP A 101 -34.33 5.61 7.77
C ASP A 101 -34.70 6.62 8.88
N ASN A 102 -33.71 7.26 9.49
CA ASN A 102 -33.90 8.32 10.47
C ASN A 102 -34.26 9.68 9.85
N GLY A 103 -34.25 9.80 8.53
CA GLY A 103 -34.54 11.06 7.83
C GLY A 103 -33.41 12.10 7.85
N GLU A 104 -32.21 11.71 8.28
CA GLU A 104 -31.01 12.56 8.26
C GLU A 104 -30.51 12.79 6.83
N ILE A 105 -30.69 11.79 5.97
CA ILE A 105 -30.36 11.81 4.54
C ILE A 105 -31.63 11.51 3.74
N SER A 106 -31.86 12.28 2.68
CA SER A 106 -33.00 12.04 1.79
C SER A 106 -32.84 10.70 1.05
N GLN A 107 -33.88 9.86 1.06
CA GLN A 107 -33.92 8.60 0.30
C GLN A 107 -33.73 8.82 -1.22
N ASN A 108 -34.13 10.02 -1.72
CA ASN A 108 -34.03 10.37 -3.14
C ASN A 108 -32.71 11.09 -3.47
N LEU A 109 -31.73 11.12 -2.54
CA LEU A 109 -30.45 11.75 -2.80
C LEU A 109 -29.74 11.02 -3.95
N ARG A 110 -29.33 11.80 -4.94
CA ARG A 110 -28.57 11.30 -6.07
C ARG A 110 -27.16 11.88 -6.04
N VAL A 111 -26.19 11.01 -6.27
CA VAL A 111 -24.77 11.37 -6.31
C VAL A 111 -24.39 11.56 -7.78
N PRO A 112 -23.82 12.71 -8.17
CA PRO A 112 -23.31 12.92 -9.52
C PRO A 112 -22.10 11.99 -9.75
N ILE A 113 -22.06 11.32 -10.89
CA ILE A 113 -21.02 10.34 -11.25
C ILE A 113 -20.13 10.81 -12.39
N ASP A 114 -20.59 11.79 -13.16
CA ASP A 114 -19.84 12.35 -14.30
C ASP A 114 -20.14 13.84 -14.48
N GLU A 115 -19.30 14.50 -15.31
CA GLU A 115 -19.45 15.91 -15.66
C GLU A 115 -20.62 16.15 -16.65
N GLN A 116 -21.18 15.08 -17.24
CA GLN A 116 -22.24 15.13 -18.25
C GLN A 116 -23.64 15.06 -17.63
N GLY A 117 -23.72 15.02 -16.29
CA GLY A 117 -24.95 15.04 -15.53
C GLY A 117 -25.50 13.64 -15.18
N GLY A 118 -24.73 12.60 -15.39
CA GLY A 118 -25.05 11.27 -14.87
C GLY A 118 -25.12 11.28 -13.34
N SER A 119 -26.07 10.56 -12.78
CA SER A 119 -26.22 10.44 -11.34
C SER A 119 -26.81 9.10 -10.94
N MET A 120 -26.40 8.56 -9.80
CA MET A 120 -26.93 7.32 -9.24
C MET A 120 -27.52 7.53 -7.83
N GLY A 121 -28.27 6.58 -7.34
CA GLY A 121 -28.80 6.58 -5.97
C GLY A 121 -27.66 6.47 -4.96
N LEU A 122 -27.83 7.06 -3.77
CA LEU A 122 -26.79 7.05 -2.74
C LEU A 122 -26.37 5.62 -2.35
N MET A 123 -27.30 4.71 -2.10
CA MET A 123 -26.97 3.32 -1.73
C MET A 123 -26.30 2.55 -2.87
N GLU A 124 -26.71 2.79 -4.10
CA GLU A 124 -26.07 2.24 -5.29
C GLU A 124 -24.62 2.73 -5.41
N TYR A 125 -24.39 4.03 -5.19
CA TYR A 125 -23.05 4.62 -5.16
C TYR A 125 -22.16 4.02 -4.08
N VAL A 126 -22.69 3.83 -2.86
CA VAL A 126 -21.94 3.21 -1.75
C VAL A 126 -21.54 1.78 -2.09
N GLY A 127 -22.48 1.00 -2.65
CA GLY A 127 -22.19 -0.37 -3.10
C GLY A 127 -21.12 -0.42 -4.18
N GLU A 128 -21.25 0.42 -5.22
CA GLU A 128 -20.28 0.50 -6.31
C GLU A 128 -18.90 0.95 -5.83
N TYR A 129 -18.85 1.97 -5.00
CA TYR A 129 -17.61 2.44 -4.37
C TYR A 129 -16.93 1.32 -3.57
N ASN A 130 -17.69 0.61 -2.72
CA ASN A 130 -17.15 -0.48 -1.91
C ASN A 130 -16.63 -1.65 -2.76
N ASN A 131 -17.28 -1.94 -3.89
CA ASN A 131 -16.85 -2.97 -4.84
C ASN A 131 -15.55 -2.56 -5.53
N GLN A 132 -15.49 -1.37 -6.10
CA GLN A 132 -14.27 -0.84 -6.75
C GLN A 132 -13.09 -0.77 -5.79
N LEU A 133 -13.33 -0.34 -4.55
CA LEU A 133 -12.32 -0.31 -3.52
C LEU A 133 -11.81 -1.72 -3.16
N SER A 134 -12.73 -2.69 -3.05
CA SER A 134 -12.38 -4.08 -2.76
C SER A 134 -11.51 -4.67 -3.87
N ASP A 135 -11.85 -4.41 -5.12
CA ASP A 135 -11.07 -4.87 -6.26
C ASP A 135 -9.69 -4.20 -6.34
N ALA A 136 -9.61 -2.91 -6.00
CA ALA A 136 -8.35 -2.17 -6.02
C ALA A 136 -7.38 -2.59 -4.89
N ILE A 137 -7.90 -3.03 -3.74
CA ILE A 137 -7.08 -3.41 -2.57
C ILE A 137 -6.80 -4.92 -2.55
N LYS A 138 -7.53 -5.71 -3.31
CA LYS A 138 -7.36 -7.17 -3.33
C LYS A 138 -5.95 -7.56 -3.77
N VAL A 139 -5.32 -8.41 -2.97
CA VAL A 139 -4.07 -9.07 -3.36
C VAL A 139 -4.41 -10.22 -4.30
N GLU A 140 -3.85 -10.22 -5.49
CA GLU A 140 -4.05 -11.26 -6.48
C GLU A 140 -3.21 -12.50 -6.16
N ASP A 141 -3.78 -13.68 -6.37
CA ASP A 141 -3.11 -14.96 -6.11
C ASP A 141 -1.84 -15.09 -6.96
N ASP A 142 -1.85 -14.62 -8.21
CA ASP A 142 -0.70 -14.65 -9.09
C ASP A 142 0.46 -13.76 -8.61
N PHE A 143 0.17 -12.67 -7.89
CA PHE A 143 1.19 -11.86 -7.21
C PHE A 143 1.89 -12.69 -6.13
N ILE A 144 1.13 -13.38 -5.28
CA ILE A 144 1.69 -14.25 -4.23
C ILE A 144 2.56 -15.35 -4.82
N GLU A 145 2.07 -16.02 -5.86
CA GLU A 145 2.83 -17.07 -6.56
C GLU A 145 4.15 -16.56 -7.16
N LYS A 146 4.16 -15.34 -7.71
CA LYS A 146 5.37 -14.73 -8.28
C LYS A 146 6.37 -14.26 -7.23
N VAL A 147 5.88 -13.75 -6.09
CA VAL A 147 6.71 -13.15 -5.05
C VAL A 147 7.29 -14.20 -4.09
N LYS A 148 6.57 -15.29 -3.80
CA LYS A 148 7.02 -16.33 -2.87
C LYS A 148 8.40 -16.92 -3.22
N PRO A 149 8.70 -17.37 -4.46
CA PRO A 149 9.99 -17.98 -4.76
C PRO A 149 11.20 -17.05 -4.55
N PRO A 150 11.21 -15.78 -5.02
CA PRO A 150 12.30 -14.88 -4.73
C PRO A 150 12.42 -14.53 -3.23
N MET A 151 11.31 -14.41 -2.50
CA MET A 151 11.36 -14.21 -1.06
C MET A 151 12.04 -15.37 -0.33
N VAL A 152 11.70 -16.61 -0.66
CA VAL A 152 12.35 -17.79 -0.09
C VAL A 152 13.86 -17.74 -0.31
N ARG A 153 14.32 -17.44 -1.54
CA ARG A 153 15.76 -17.32 -1.83
C ARG A 153 16.44 -16.22 -1.00
N VAL A 154 15.81 -15.06 -0.88
CA VAL A 154 16.36 -13.95 -0.08
C VAL A 154 16.40 -14.30 1.40
N PHE A 155 15.35 -14.91 1.92
CA PHE A 155 15.26 -15.31 3.32
C PHE A 155 16.28 -16.39 3.66
N GLN A 156 16.45 -17.39 2.78
CA GLN A 156 17.51 -18.39 2.91
C GLN A 156 18.90 -17.75 2.93
N LYS A 157 19.19 -16.87 1.96
CA LYS A 157 20.49 -16.18 1.88
C LYS A 157 20.78 -15.33 3.13
N LYS A 158 19.74 -14.74 3.75
CA LYS A 158 19.86 -13.90 4.94
C LYS A 158 19.65 -14.67 6.25
N GLY A 159 19.35 -15.97 6.20
CA GLY A 159 19.04 -16.78 7.37
C GLY A 159 17.80 -16.29 8.13
N LEU A 160 16.82 -15.73 7.43
CA LEU A 160 15.57 -15.25 7.99
C LEU A 160 14.59 -16.41 8.06
N ALA A 161 14.52 -17.05 9.23
CA ALA A 161 13.55 -18.09 9.53
C ALA A 161 13.27 -18.15 11.02
N LEU A 162 12.18 -18.83 11.39
CA LEU A 162 11.81 -19.11 12.77
C LEU A 162 11.95 -20.59 13.02
N THR A 163 12.45 -20.98 14.20
CA THR A 163 12.33 -22.38 14.66
C THR A 163 10.86 -22.70 14.91
N ASP A 164 10.55 -24.00 14.98
CA ASP A 164 9.16 -24.43 15.24
C ASP A 164 8.58 -23.81 16.53
N GLU A 165 9.38 -23.69 17.59
CA GLU A 165 8.96 -23.06 18.84
C GLU A 165 8.68 -21.57 18.66
N GLN A 166 9.54 -20.86 17.92
CA GLN A 166 9.35 -19.44 17.62
C GLN A 166 8.14 -19.23 16.72
N PHE A 167 7.96 -20.09 15.73
CA PHE A 167 6.80 -20.07 14.85
C PHE A 167 5.49 -20.25 15.63
N LEU A 168 5.44 -21.23 16.54
CA LEU A 168 4.27 -21.46 17.40
C LEU A 168 4.01 -20.26 18.31
N MET A 169 5.06 -19.65 18.89
CA MET A 169 4.91 -18.44 19.70
C MET A 169 4.33 -17.27 18.91
N VAL A 170 4.78 -17.06 17.68
CA VAL A 170 4.26 -15.99 16.82
C VAL A 170 2.80 -16.27 16.44
N THR A 171 2.50 -17.54 16.08
CA THR A 171 1.17 -17.93 15.63
C THR A 171 0.14 -17.85 16.74
N PHE A 172 0.44 -18.41 17.91
CA PHE A 172 -0.50 -18.39 19.04
C PHE A 172 -0.42 -17.12 19.89
N GLY A 173 0.74 -16.45 19.92
CA GLY A 173 0.89 -15.18 20.63
C GLY A 173 0.12 -14.04 19.96
N GLY A 174 -0.11 -14.11 18.64
CA GLY A 174 -0.92 -13.17 17.88
C GLY A 174 -2.43 -13.27 18.16
N ASP A 175 -2.91 -14.41 18.64
CA ASP A 175 -4.32 -14.63 18.96
C ASP A 175 -4.72 -14.12 20.37
N ILE A 176 -3.75 -13.65 21.17
CA ILE A 176 -3.97 -13.20 22.56
C ILE A 176 -4.09 -11.66 22.66
N ILE A 177 -3.86 -10.92 21.58
CA ILE A 177 -3.99 -9.46 21.51
C ILE A 177 -5.26 -9.06 20.77
#